data_dbeb315a366db5305a301f2e359101a3
#
_entry.id   dbeb315a366db5305a301f2e359101a3
#
_cell.length_a   1.000
_cell.length_b   1.000
_cell.length_c   1.000
_cell.angle_alpha   90.00
_cell.angle_beta   90.00
_cell.angle_gamma   90.00
#
_symmetry.space_group_name_H-M   'P 1'
#
loop_
_entity.id
_entity.type
_entity.pdbx_description
1 polymer ?
#
loop_
_entity_poly.entity_id
_entity_poly.type
_entity_poly.pdbx_seq_one_letter_code
_entity_poly.pdbx_strand_id
1 'polypeptide(L)'
;MTARHRGFTYILFVMFANLMLHASPVQAEVGLGAKPIAGAEMLFDGSRKMLDQKWTYWKGPRFSSSLPIKWKVVDDPVDSGTVVMTHDPAAAGGKYGTADIVTKKKYRDFRLHIEFLVVKPRGNSGVYLQNRYEIQVLDGDRSKHGMGAVINETPAPYHAYRGVGKWNAYDITFRAARFRGGRRAEKAMVSMYFNGMKVHSNQSINQVWGGRFSGIDGGNNGGKGITDAPGGLKLQCEGHEVLYRNVWIQELDLKTPDTNFKQ
;
A
#
# COMPACT_ATOMS: atom_id res chain seq x y z
N MET A 1 -11.55 -38.22 -85.88
CA MET A 1 -11.71 -38.62 -84.49
C MET A 1 -10.80 -37.73 -83.62
N THR A 2 -11.39 -36.71 -83.02
CA THR A 2 -10.67 -35.69 -82.26
C THR A 2 -11.09 -35.82 -80.83
N ALA A 3 -10.13 -36.23 -79.98
CA ALA A 3 -10.32 -36.35 -78.52
C ALA A 3 -10.09 -34.96 -77.86
N ARG A 4 -11.09 -34.44 -77.15
CA ARG A 4 -11.00 -33.22 -76.30
C ARG A 4 -10.55 -33.60 -74.92
N HIS A 5 -9.38 -33.11 -74.52
CA HIS A 5 -8.95 -33.14 -73.09
C HIS A 5 -9.62 -31.98 -72.34
N ARG A 6 -10.38 -32.33 -71.29
CA ARG A 6 -10.90 -31.36 -70.27
C ARG A 6 -9.87 -31.29 -69.13
N GLY A 7 -9.23 -30.14 -68.99
CA GLY A 7 -8.40 -29.85 -67.83
C GLY A 7 -9.28 -29.47 -66.64
N PHE A 8 -9.09 -30.14 -65.51
CA PHE A 8 -9.67 -29.79 -64.22
C PHE A 8 -8.65 -28.93 -63.44
N THR A 9 -9.00 -27.67 -63.23
CA THR A 9 -8.21 -26.76 -62.39
C THR A 9 -8.69 -26.91 -60.93
N TYR A 10 -7.81 -27.45 -60.05
CA TYR A 10 -8.06 -27.47 -58.62
C TYR A 10 -7.62 -26.14 -58.02
N ILE A 11 -8.61 -25.37 -57.49
CA ILE A 11 -8.34 -24.18 -56.66
C ILE A 11 -8.11 -24.62 -55.22
N LEU A 12 -6.86 -24.49 -54.78
CA LEU A 12 -6.45 -24.77 -53.40
C LEU A 12 -6.80 -23.54 -52.53
N PHE A 13 -7.86 -23.67 -51.71
CA PHE A 13 -8.20 -22.67 -50.71
C PHE A 13 -7.30 -22.85 -49.48
N VAL A 14 -6.30 -22.00 -49.29
CA VAL A 14 -5.49 -21.92 -48.08
C VAL A 14 -6.28 -21.10 -47.06
N MET A 15 -6.89 -21.78 -46.08
CA MET A 15 -7.43 -21.12 -44.89
C MET A 15 -6.28 -20.66 -43.96
N PHE A 16 -6.03 -19.37 -43.91
CA PHE A 16 -5.25 -18.75 -42.87
C PHE A 16 -6.08 -18.75 -41.58
N ALA A 17 -5.82 -19.68 -40.65
CA ALA A 17 -6.33 -19.61 -39.31
C ALA A 17 -5.56 -18.50 -38.57
N ASN A 18 -6.19 -17.35 -38.36
CA ASN A 18 -5.69 -16.32 -37.44
C ASN A 18 -5.77 -16.85 -36.01
N LEU A 19 -4.64 -17.34 -35.51
CA LEU A 19 -4.47 -17.70 -34.10
C LEU A 19 -4.38 -16.40 -33.30
N MET A 20 -5.52 -15.87 -32.85
CA MET A 20 -5.57 -14.80 -31.86
C MET A 20 -5.00 -15.36 -30.57
N LEU A 21 -3.72 -15.07 -30.29
CA LEU A 21 -3.16 -15.26 -28.95
C LEU A 21 -3.92 -14.32 -28.00
N HIS A 22 -4.88 -14.88 -27.31
CA HIS A 22 -5.48 -14.22 -26.14
C HIS A 22 -4.40 -14.26 -25.05
N ALA A 23 -3.67 -13.15 -24.92
CA ALA A 23 -2.83 -12.96 -23.73
C ALA A 23 -3.79 -12.97 -22.54
N SER A 24 -3.73 -14.01 -21.73
CA SER A 24 -4.43 -14.03 -20.44
C SER A 24 -3.99 -12.79 -19.65
N PRO A 25 -4.90 -12.03 -19.06
CA PRO A 25 -4.52 -10.88 -18.25
C PRO A 25 -3.57 -11.40 -17.15
N VAL A 26 -2.36 -10.86 -17.12
CA VAL A 26 -1.41 -11.16 -16.05
C VAL A 26 -2.04 -10.63 -14.77
N GLN A 27 -2.50 -11.54 -13.93
CA GLN A 27 -3.02 -11.17 -12.61
C GLN A 27 -1.91 -10.45 -11.86
N ALA A 28 -2.19 -9.26 -11.33
CA ALA A 28 -1.20 -8.53 -10.56
C ALA A 28 -0.72 -9.42 -9.41
N GLU A 29 0.59 -9.68 -9.36
CA GLU A 29 1.19 -10.43 -8.27
C GLU A 29 0.91 -9.70 -6.96
N VAL A 30 0.45 -10.44 -5.96
CA VAL A 30 0.23 -9.95 -4.60
C VAL A 30 1.04 -10.80 -3.62
N GLY A 31 1.40 -10.21 -2.49
CA GLY A 31 2.21 -10.87 -1.47
C GLY A 31 3.70 -10.55 -1.59
N LEU A 32 4.50 -11.28 -0.85
CA LEU A 32 5.94 -11.05 -0.78
C LEU A 32 6.61 -11.20 -2.15
N GLY A 33 7.47 -10.23 -2.47
CA GLY A 33 8.23 -10.20 -3.72
C GLY A 33 7.43 -9.68 -4.91
N ALA A 34 6.20 -9.19 -4.72
CA ALA A 34 5.42 -8.59 -5.80
C ALA A 34 6.19 -7.44 -6.44
N LYS A 35 6.34 -7.51 -7.76
CA LYS A 35 7.09 -6.52 -8.53
C LYS A 35 6.24 -5.30 -8.83
N PRO A 36 6.86 -4.11 -8.97
CA PRO A 36 6.13 -2.93 -9.43
C PRO A 36 5.44 -3.19 -10.76
N ILE A 37 4.15 -2.90 -10.81
CA ILE A 37 3.34 -3.01 -12.03
C ILE A 37 3.56 -1.79 -12.93
N ALA A 38 3.10 -1.86 -14.17
CA ALA A 38 3.22 -0.75 -15.12
C ALA A 38 2.64 0.55 -14.55
N GLY A 39 3.40 1.64 -14.64
CA GLY A 39 3.01 2.96 -14.09
C GLY A 39 3.16 3.10 -12.57
N ALA A 40 3.66 2.09 -11.86
CA ALA A 40 3.98 2.22 -10.44
C ALA A 40 5.27 3.03 -10.22
N GLU A 41 5.26 3.81 -9.16
CA GLU A 41 6.40 4.56 -8.66
C GLU A 41 7.01 3.84 -7.46
N MET A 42 8.33 3.58 -7.50
CA MET A 42 9.07 3.05 -6.36
C MET A 42 9.24 4.12 -5.29
N LEU A 43 8.92 3.78 -4.04
CA LEU A 43 9.05 4.65 -2.86
C LEU A 43 10.18 4.23 -1.93
N PHE A 44 10.46 2.92 -1.83
CA PHE A 44 11.65 2.37 -1.17
C PHE A 44 12.25 1.25 -2.01
N ASP A 45 13.53 1.41 -2.33
CA ASP A 45 14.39 0.40 -2.98
C ASP A 45 15.54 -0.08 -2.06
N GLY A 46 15.51 0.32 -0.79
CA GLY A 46 16.58 0.06 0.17
C GLY A 46 17.68 1.13 0.18
N SER A 47 17.67 2.12 -0.71
CA SER A 47 18.70 3.14 -0.77
C SER A 47 18.40 4.37 0.09
N ARG A 48 19.43 4.95 0.68
CA ARG A 48 19.34 6.25 1.37
C ARG A 48 18.88 7.36 0.41
N LYS A 49 19.35 7.31 -0.84
CA LYS A 49 18.99 8.28 -1.88
C LYS A 49 17.47 8.34 -2.09
N MET A 50 16.81 7.19 -2.21
CA MET A 50 15.36 7.15 -2.41
C MET A 50 14.59 7.61 -1.16
N LEU A 51 15.03 7.23 0.04
CA LEU A 51 14.46 7.73 1.28
C LEU A 51 14.48 9.27 1.31
N ASP A 52 15.61 9.90 1.02
CA ASP A 52 15.73 11.36 1.04
C ASP A 52 14.99 12.05 -0.11
N GLN A 53 14.89 11.41 -1.28
CA GLN A 53 14.19 11.97 -2.43
C GLN A 53 12.67 11.92 -2.31
N LYS A 54 12.12 10.80 -1.84
CA LYS A 54 10.68 10.54 -1.86
C LYS A 54 9.98 10.96 -0.56
N TRP A 55 10.69 11.01 0.56
CA TRP A 55 10.12 11.18 1.88
C TRP A 55 10.60 12.44 2.58
N THR A 56 9.81 12.87 3.56
CA THR A 56 10.14 13.93 4.53
C THR A 56 9.53 13.58 5.88
N TYR A 57 9.91 14.25 6.94
CA TYR A 57 9.19 14.12 8.20
C TYR A 57 7.77 14.69 8.09
N TRP A 58 6.82 13.97 8.68
CA TRP A 58 5.50 14.50 8.93
C TRP A 58 5.52 15.47 10.10
N LYS A 59 5.24 16.75 9.83
CA LYS A 59 5.25 17.81 10.84
C LYS A 59 3.91 17.92 11.56
N GLY A 60 3.48 16.85 12.21
CA GLY A 60 2.28 16.82 13.03
C GLY A 60 2.47 17.47 14.41
N PRO A 61 1.42 17.49 15.26
CA PRO A 61 1.44 18.22 16.53
C PRO A 61 2.51 17.76 17.53
N ARG A 62 3.02 16.55 17.38
CA ARG A 62 4.08 15.99 18.26
C ARG A 62 5.45 15.93 17.60
N PHE A 63 5.56 16.47 16.39
CA PHE A 63 6.83 16.42 15.66
C PHE A 63 7.96 17.04 16.49
N SER A 64 9.04 16.29 16.67
CA SER A 64 10.21 16.72 17.45
C SER A 64 11.55 16.30 16.85
N SER A 65 11.56 15.82 15.62
CA SER A 65 12.77 15.44 14.91
C SER A 65 13.32 16.58 14.03
N SER A 66 14.35 16.31 13.26
CA SER A 66 14.96 17.27 12.33
C SER A 66 15.55 16.57 11.12
N LEU A 67 15.49 17.24 9.95
CA LEU A 67 16.15 16.75 8.75
C LEU A 67 17.69 16.74 8.91
N PRO A 68 18.39 15.83 8.23
CA PRO A 68 17.86 14.79 7.36
C PRO A 68 17.08 13.73 8.15
N ILE A 69 16.26 12.92 7.45
CA ILE A 69 15.55 11.79 8.07
C ILE A 69 16.56 10.87 8.76
N LYS A 70 16.35 10.60 10.05
CA LYS A 70 17.26 9.77 10.87
C LYS A 70 16.94 8.30 10.83
N TRP A 71 15.85 7.90 10.14
CA TRP A 71 15.61 6.49 9.89
C TRP A 71 16.81 5.86 9.21
N LYS A 72 17.18 4.67 9.65
CA LYS A 72 18.40 4.01 9.19
C LYS A 72 18.16 3.19 7.94
N VAL A 73 19.18 3.12 7.10
CA VAL A 73 19.32 2.07 6.08
C VAL A 73 20.24 1.02 6.67
N VAL A 74 19.78 -0.22 6.73
CA VAL A 74 20.47 -1.37 7.35
C VAL A 74 20.44 -2.56 6.41
N ASP A 75 21.31 -3.54 6.65
CA ASP A 75 21.27 -4.80 5.92
C ASP A 75 19.96 -5.53 6.19
N ASP A 76 19.42 -6.20 5.16
CA ASP A 76 18.25 -7.04 5.30
C ASP A 76 18.60 -8.28 6.13
N PRO A 77 17.92 -8.55 7.27
CA PRO A 77 18.26 -9.67 8.15
C PRO A 77 17.86 -11.04 7.59
N VAL A 78 17.12 -11.10 6.48
CA VAL A 78 16.58 -12.35 5.90
C VAL A 78 17.13 -12.59 4.50
N ASP A 79 17.15 -11.55 3.68
CA ASP A 79 17.55 -11.60 2.28
C ASP A 79 18.78 -10.72 2.04
N SER A 80 19.32 -10.75 0.84
CA SER A 80 20.42 -9.86 0.46
C SER A 80 19.92 -8.44 0.23
N GLY A 81 20.80 -7.44 0.42
CA GLY A 81 20.51 -6.03 0.15
C GLY A 81 20.28 -5.20 1.41
N THR A 82 19.72 -4.01 1.24
CA THR A 82 19.47 -3.05 2.30
C THR A 82 18.00 -2.65 2.38
N VAL A 83 17.57 -2.30 3.60
CA VAL A 83 16.19 -1.96 3.94
C VAL A 83 16.14 -0.73 4.83
N VAL A 84 14.98 -0.09 4.94
CA VAL A 84 14.79 1.09 5.79
C VAL A 84 14.17 0.67 7.12
N MET A 85 14.79 1.09 8.21
CA MET A 85 14.38 0.79 9.58
C MET A 85 13.82 2.03 10.28
N THR A 86 12.67 1.89 10.93
CA THR A 86 12.08 2.92 11.78
C THR A 86 12.94 3.12 13.03
N HIS A 87 13.92 4.00 12.92
CA HIS A 87 14.80 4.31 14.03
C HIS A 87 15.08 5.80 14.06
N ASP A 88 14.49 6.50 15.01
CA ASP A 88 14.78 7.91 15.26
C ASP A 88 14.77 8.14 16.78
N PRO A 89 15.84 8.72 17.35
CA PRO A 89 15.91 9.01 18.78
C PRO A 89 14.75 9.87 19.29
N ALA A 90 14.15 10.71 18.45
CA ALA A 90 13.00 11.52 18.84
C ALA A 90 11.73 10.69 19.13
N ALA A 91 11.63 9.49 18.60
CA ALA A 91 10.54 8.55 18.87
C ALA A 91 10.85 7.55 20.01
N ALA A 92 11.96 7.71 20.70
CA ALA A 92 12.33 6.83 21.82
C ALA A 92 11.23 6.76 22.89
N GLY A 93 10.99 5.57 23.42
CA GLY A 93 9.95 5.31 24.42
C GLY A 93 8.52 5.29 23.86
N GLY A 94 8.33 4.97 22.57
CA GLY A 94 7.01 4.77 21.98
C GLY A 94 6.23 6.07 21.75
N LYS A 95 6.91 7.16 21.50
CA LYS A 95 6.30 8.47 21.24
C LYS A 95 5.88 8.58 19.78
N TYR A 96 4.67 8.15 19.45
CA TYR A 96 4.12 8.29 18.09
C TYR A 96 3.94 9.75 17.67
N GLY A 97 4.11 10.01 16.36
CA GLY A 97 3.97 11.35 15.76
C GLY A 97 5.19 12.25 15.96
N THR A 98 6.27 11.78 16.60
CA THR A 98 7.48 12.58 16.82
C THR A 98 8.46 12.51 15.64
N ALA A 99 8.50 11.39 14.94
CA ALA A 99 9.44 11.10 13.87
C ALA A 99 8.83 10.29 12.71
N ASP A 100 7.53 10.37 12.52
CA ASP A 100 6.84 9.75 11.38
C ASP A 100 7.34 10.38 10.07
N ILE A 101 7.42 9.57 9.02
CA ILE A 101 7.76 10.07 7.69
C ILE A 101 6.55 10.00 6.76
N VAL A 102 6.50 10.91 5.80
CA VAL A 102 5.41 11.00 4.82
C VAL A 102 5.99 11.25 3.44
N THR A 103 5.37 10.70 2.39
CA THR A 103 5.78 10.98 1.02
C THR A 103 5.62 12.45 0.67
N LYS A 104 6.58 13.01 -0.08
CA LYS A 104 6.50 14.38 -0.61
C LYS A 104 5.38 14.51 -1.64
N LYS A 105 5.21 13.49 -2.50
CA LYS A 105 4.09 13.39 -3.42
C LYS A 105 2.83 12.95 -2.67
N LYS A 106 1.69 13.45 -3.12
CA LYS A 106 0.37 13.16 -2.55
C LYS A 106 -0.46 12.38 -3.56
N TYR A 107 -1.28 11.45 -3.08
CA TYR A 107 -2.07 10.52 -3.87
C TYR A 107 -3.54 10.60 -3.42
N ARG A 108 -4.45 10.43 -4.38
CA ARG A 108 -5.90 10.40 -4.08
C ARG A 108 -6.39 8.96 -4.01
N ASP A 109 -6.45 8.30 -5.15
CA ASP A 109 -6.78 6.89 -5.27
C ASP A 109 -5.52 6.16 -5.73
N PHE A 110 -5.23 5.01 -5.17
CA PHE A 110 -3.99 4.34 -5.49
C PHE A 110 -4.02 2.84 -5.17
N ARG A 111 -3.09 2.14 -5.81
CA ARG A 111 -2.62 0.82 -5.41
C ARG A 111 -1.27 0.98 -4.74
N LEU A 112 -1.10 0.30 -3.60
CA LEU A 112 0.12 0.30 -2.81
C LEU A 112 0.56 -1.13 -2.55
N HIS A 113 1.82 -1.41 -2.76
CA HIS A 113 2.50 -2.58 -2.22
C HIS A 113 3.51 -2.12 -1.19
N ILE A 114 3.60 -2.82 -0.05
CA ILE A 114 4.56 -2.51 1.00
C ILE A 114 4.95 -3.78 1.74
N GLU A 115 6.25 -4.06 1.81
CA GLU A 115 6.79 -5.14 2.63
C GLU A 115 7.35 -4.58 3.94
N PHE A 116 7.06 -5.29 5.03
CA PHE A 116 7.53 -4.93 6.37
C PHE A 116 7.93 -6.15 7.18
N LEU A 117 8.83 -5.92 8.15
CA LEU A 117 9.27 -6.93 9.11
C LEU A 117 9.29 -6.30 10.51
N VAL A 118 8.57 -6.91 11.44
CA VAL A 118 8.64 -6.54 12.87
C VAL A 118 9.84 -7.23 13.49
N VAL A 119 10.80 -6.46 14.03
CA VAL A 119 12.08 -7.00 14.51
C VAL A 119 11.92 -7.72 15.84
N LYS A 120 11.12 -7.19 16.76
CA LYS A 120 10.93 -7.71 18.11
C LYS A 120 9.45 -7.86 18.46
N PRO A 121 9.09 -8.77 19.39
CA PRO A 121 7.72 -8.87 19.88
C PRO A 121 7.16 -7.51 20.32
N ARG A 122 5.85 -7.29 20.08
CA ARG A 122 5.13 -6.04 20.32
C ARG A 122 5.64 -4.85 19.52
N GLY A 123 6.43 -5.08 18.47
CA GLY A 123 6.84 -4.01 17.57
C GLY A 123 5.63 -3.35 16.92
N ASN A 124 5.66 -2.02 16.86
CA ASN A 124 4.55 -1.18 16.44
C ASN A 124 5.01 -0.15 15.41
N SER A 125 4.22 -0.05 14.35
CA SER A 125 4.27 0.96 13.31
C SER A 125 2.88 1.07 12.68
N GLY A 126 2.72 1.90 11.66
CA GLY A 126 1.45 2.04 10.94
C GLY A 126 1.66 2.56 9.52
N VAL A 127 0.81 2.10 8.61
CA VAL A 127 0.75 2.55 7.21
C VAL A 127 -0.47 3.44 7.05
N TYR A 128 -0.27 4.75 6.90
CA TYR A 128 -1.36 5.72 6.84
C TYR A 128 -1.65 6.11 5.38
N LEU A 129 -2.80 5.66 4.90
CA LEU A 129 -3.32 6.01 3.59
C LEU A 129 -3.79 7.47 3.61
N GLN A 130 -3.31 8.28 2.65
CA GLN A 130 -3.53 9.73 2.58
C GLN A 130 -3.17 10.49 3.89
N ASN A 131 -2.25 9.95 4.70
CA ASN A 131 -1.93 10.49 6.03
C ASN A 131 -3.16 10.61 6.96
N ARG A 132 -4.18 9.77 6.77
CA ARG A 132 -5.48 9.82 7.48
C ARG A 132 -5.92 8.49 8.03
N TYR A 133 -5.84 7.44 7.23
CA TYR A 133 -6.44 6.14 7.52
C TYR A 133 -5.35 5.11 7.75
N GLU A 134 -5.32 4.55 8.94
CA GLU A 134 -4.24 3.64 9.33
C GLU A 134 -4.59 2.18 9.03
N ILE A 135 -3.67 1.51 8.34
CA ILE A 135 -3.54 0.06 8.34
C ILE A 135 -2.45 -0.29 9.34
N GLN A 136 -2.81 -1.05 10.35
CA GLN A 136 -1.95 -1.29 11.51
C GLN A 136 -0.82 -2.27 11.23
N VAL A 137 0.35 -1.99 11.82
CA VAL A 137 1.50 -2.90 11.94
C VAL A 137 1.83 -3.05 13.42
N LEU A 138 1.14 -3.98 14.11
CA LEU A 138 1.32 -4.21 15.56
C LEU A 138 1.33 -5.70 15.85
N ASP A 139 2.48 -6.21 16.33
CA ASP A 139 2.58 -7.59 16.78
C ASP A 139 1.85 -7.83 18.09
N GLY A 140 1.18 -8.98 18.21
CA GLY A 140 0.54 -9.47 19.44
C GLY A 140 -0.90 -9.01 19.67
N ASP A 141 -1.42 -8.02 18.95
CA ASP A 141 -2.82 -7.59 19.04
C ASP A 141 -3.65 -8.23 17.90
N ARG A 142 -4.84 -8.73 18.24
CA ARG A 142 -5.80 -9.38 17.32
C ARG A 142 -7.12 -8.63 17.20
N SER A 143 -7.22 -7.49 17.85
CA SER A 143 -8.41 -6.64 17.85
C SER A 143 -8.48 -5.79 16.57
N LYS A 144 -9.47 -4.90 16.51
CA LYS A 144 -9.53 -3.87 15.45
C LYS A 144 -8.44 -2.80 15.56
N HIS A 145 -7.50 -2.97 16.46
CA HIS A 145 -6.28 -2.17 16.59
C HIS A 145 -5.02 -3.00 16.30
N GLY A 146 -5.17 -4.27 15.95
CA GLY A 146 -4.08 -5.21 15.75
C GLY A 146 -3.57 -5.27 14.32
N MET A 147 -2.65 -6.20 14.11
CA MET A 147 -1.95 -6.43 12.85
C MET A 147 -2.91 -6.52 11.65
N GLY A 148 -2.72 -5.65 10.65
CA GLY A 148 -3.52 -5.63 9.42
C GLY A 148 -4.92 -5.03 9.57
N ALA A 149 -5.31 -4.57 10.75
CA ALA A 149 -6.59 -3.92 10.94
C ALA A 149 -6.70 -2.61 10.16
N VAL A 150 -7.88 -2.32 9.62
CA VAL A 150 -8.29 -0.95 9.34
C VAL A 150 -8.73 -0.38 10.69
N ILE A 151 -7.90 0.47 11.27
CA ILE A 151 -8.02 0.89 12.67
C ILE A 151 -9.43 1.40 12.99
N ASN A 152 -10.01 0.88 14.09
CA ASN A 152 -11.36 1.13 14.59
C ASN A 152 -12.52 0.65 13.71
N GLU A 153 -12.25 0.26 12.45
CA GLU A 153 -13.28 -0.21 11.54
C GLU A 153 -13.39 -1.74 11.61
N THR A 154 -12.32 -2.45 11.28
CA THR A 154 -12.35 -3.90 11.19
C THR A 154 -10.98 -4.53 11.46
N PRO A 155 -10.92 -5.65 12.21
CA PRO A 155 -9.68 -6.42 12.36
C PRO A 155 -9.35 -7.18 11.07
N ALA A 156 -8.09 -7.60 10.94
CA ALA A 156 -7.67 -8.59 9.96
C ALA A 156 -7.53 -9.98 10.63
N PRO A 157 -7.65 -11.07 9.86
CA PRO A 157 -7.33 -12.40 10.34
C PRO A 157 -5.86 -12.49 10.75
N TYR A 158 -5.58 -12.72 12.03
CA TYR A 158 -4.21 -12.70 12.56
C TYR A 158 -3.33 -13.81 11.97
N HIS A 159 -3.90 -14.91 11.52
CA HIS A 159 -3.16 -15.99 10.87
C HIS A 159 -2.59 -15.60 9.49
N ALA A 160 -3.00 -14.47 8.90
CA ALA A 160 -2.35 -13.91 7.72
C ALA A 160 -0.95 -13.36 8.03
N TYR A 161 -0.66 -13.01 9.29
CA TYR A 161 0.62 -12.52 9.76
C TYR A 161 1.61 -13.68 9.93
N ARG A 162 2.82 -13.53 9.40
CA ARG A 162 3.87 -14.57 9.43
C ARG A 162 4.69 -14.58 10.71
N GLY A 163 4.54 -13.56 11.57
CA GLY A 163 5.22 -13.44 12.85
C GLY A 163 6.44 -12.51 12.83
N VAL A 164 6.99 -12.30 14.01
CA VAL A 164 8.21 -11.51 14.27
C VAL A 164 9.40 -12.11 13.53
N GLY A 165 10.29 -11.25 13.01
CA GLY A 165 11.49 -11.64 12.28
C GLY A 165 11.22 -12.19 10.88
N LYS A 166 9.99 -12.06 10.38
CA LYS A 166 9.61 -12.52 9.04
C LYS A 166 9.05 -11.39 8.22
N TRP A 167 9.39 -11.36 6.93
CA TRP A 167 8.80 -10.42 5.98
C TRP A 167 7.33 -10.70 5.79
N ASN A 168 6.56 -9.63 5.73
CA ASN A 168 5.14 -9.59 5.48
C ASN A 168 4.85 -8.55 4.39
N ALA A 169 3.73 -8.69 3.67
CA ALA A 169 3.35 -7.77 2.61
C ALA A 169 1.87 -7.36 2.74
N TYR A 170 1.61 -6.07 2.60
CA TYR A 170 0.28 -5.53 2.31
C TYR A 170 0.21 -5.11 0.85
N ASP A 171 -0.82 -5.57 0.16
CA ASP A 171 -1.21 -5.10 -1.17
C ASP A 171 -2.57 -4.42 -1.02
N ILE A 172 -2.59 -3.11 -1.18
CA ILE A 172 -3.73 -2.26 -0.84
C ILE A 172 -4.23 -1.56 -2.10
N THR A 173 -5.53 -1.62 -2.36
CA THR A 173 -6.22 -0.69 -3.24
C THR A 173 -7.06 0.25 -2.39
N PHE A 174 -6.82 1.54 -2.53
CA PHE A 174 -7.47 2.57 -1.74
C PHE A 174 -8.21 3.56 -2.66
N ARG A 175 -9.46 3.85 -2.31
CA ARG A 175 -10.27 4.90 -2.91
C ARG A 175 -10.62 5.95 -1.87
N ALA A 176 -10.24 7.19 -2.13
CA ALA A 176 -10.54 8.34 -1.27
C ALA A 176 -12.06 8.57 -1.13
N ALA A 177 -12.45 9.23 -0.07
CA ALA A 177 -13.79 9.76 0.07
C ALA A 177 -14.17 10.66 -1.11
N ARG A 178 -15.45 10.80 -1.41
CA ARG A 178 -15.97 11.73 -2.43
C ARG A 178 -16.86 12.76 -1.79
N PHE A 179 -16.72 13.99 -2.27
CA PHE A 179 -17.50 15.13 -1.79
C PHE A 179 -18.31 15.73 -2.94
N ARG A 180 -19.52 16.19 -2.63
CA ARG A 180 -20.41 16.94 -3.52
C ARG A 180 -21.03 18.07 -2.73
N GLY A 181 -20.91 19.30 -3.20
CA GLY A 181 -21.45 20.47 -2.49
C GLY A 181 -20.92 20.64 -1.07
N GLY A 182 -19.63 20.33 -0.84
CA GLY A 182 -18.98 20.42 0.46
C GLY A 182 -19.36 19.33 1.47
N ARG A 183 -20.21 18.37 1.08
CA ARG A 183 -20.62 17.24 1.94
C ARG A 183 -20.01 15.94 1.44
N ARG A 184 -19.62 15.05 2.37
CA ARG A 184 -19.14 13.71 2.02
C ARG A 184 -20.30 12.91 1.42
N ALA A 185 -20.23 12.68 0.11
CA ALA A 185 -21.18 11.87 -0.64
C ALA A 185 -20.88 10.37 -0.52
N GLU A 186 -19.57 10.01 -0.49
CA GLU A 186 -19.13 8.63 -0.41
C GLU A 186 -17.97 8.49 0.57
N LYS A 187 -17.94 7.40 1.31
CA LYS A 187 -16.85 7.08 2.24
C LYS A 187 -15.58 6.68 1.49
N ALA A 188 -14.42 6.85 2.11
CA ALA A 188 -13.22 6.18 1.67
C ALA A 188 -13.39 4.66 1.80
N MET A 189 -12.72 3.92 0.92
CA MET A 189 -12.82 2.45 0.89
C MET A 189 -11.43 1.84 0.67
N VAL A 190 -11.23 0.65 1.22
CA VAL A 190 -10.00 -0.11 1.07
C VAL A 190 -10.30 -1.58 0.81
N SER A 191 -9.55 -2.17 -0.13
CA SER A 191 -9.38 -3.61 -0.25
C SER A 191 -7.92 -3.94 -0.01
N MET A 192 -7.65 -5.05 0.70
CA MET A 192 -6.28 -5.41 1.05
C MET A 192 -6.07 -6.92 0.99
N TYR A 193 -4.95 -7.30 0.40
CA TYR A 193 -4.35 -8.62 0.59
C TYR A 193 -3.23 -8.51 1.62
N PHE A 194 -3.19 -9.46 2.53
CA PHE A 194 -2.13 -9.62 3.51
C PHE A 194 -1.42 -10.94 3.27
N ASN A 195 -0.17 -10.90 2.85
CA ASN A 195 0.61 -12.07 2.43
C ASN A 195 -0.11 -12.94 1.38
N GLY A 196 -0.78 -12.29 0.42
CA GLY A 196 -1.54 -12.97 -0.64
C GLY A 196 -2.96 -13.40 -0.25
N MET A 197 -3.33 -13.32 1.02
CA MET A 197 -4.70 -13.59 1.50
C MET A 197 -5.53 -12.31 1.47
N LYS A 198 -6.68 -12.33 0.81
CA LYS A 198 -7.60 -11.17 0.81
C LYS A 198 -8.27 -11.05 2.19
N VAL A 199 -7.94 -10.00 2.92
CA VAL A 199 -8.41 -9.76 4.30
C VAL A 199 -9.44 -8.65 4.41
N HIS A 200 -9.41 -7.67 3.53
CA HIS A 200 -10.44 -6.64 3.41
C HIS A 200 -10.94 -6.55 1.97
N SER A 201 -12.24 -6.38 1.80
CA SER A 201 -12.90 -6.26 0.50
C SER A 201 -13.88 -5.09 0.52
N ASN A 202 -13.56 -4.02 -0.21
CA ASN A 202 -14.37 -2.78 -0.27
C ASN A 202 -14.79 -2.29 1.13
N GLN A 203 -13.89 -2.41 2.10
CA GLN A 203 -14.13 -1.97 3.47
C GLN A 203 -14.29 -0.46 3.51
N SER A 204 -15.47 0.01 3.89
CA SER A 204 -15.74 1.44 4.10
C SER A 204 -15.03 1.94 5.36
N ILE A 205 -14.46 3.14 5.27
CA ILE A 205 -13.79 3.80 6.38
C ILE A 205 -14.63 5.01 6.82
N ASN A 206 -15.03 5.02 8.08
CA ASN A 206 -15.95 6.03 8.62
C ASN A 206 -15.21 7.23 9.20
N GLN A 207 -14.02 7.00 9.75
CA GLN A 207 -13.29 7.99 10.53
C GLN A 207 -11.79 7.99 10.23
N VAL A 208 -11.15 9.12 10.46
CA VAL A 208 -9.71 9.25 10.45
C VAL A 208 -9.16 8.63 11.74
N TRP A 209 -8.03 7.93 11.63
CA TRP A 209 -7.34 7.42 12.79
C TRP A 209 -5.89 7.89 12.85
N GLY A 210 -5.42 7.96 14.06
CA GLY A 210 -4.10 8.38 14.49
C GLY A 210 -4.17 9.02 15.86
N GLY A 211 -5.28 8.81 16.56
CA GLY A 211 -5.58 9.39 17.86
C GLY A 211 -5.85 10.90 17.79
N ARG A 212 -6.27 11.48 18.91
CA ARG A 212 -6.57 12.91 19.02
C ARG A 212 -5.38 13.83 18.73
N PHE A 213 -4.18 13.28 18.60
CA PHE A 213 -2.94 13.99 18.32
C PHE A 213 -2.32 13.63 16.98
N SER A 214 -2.97 12.83 16.16
CA SER A 214 -2.41 12.30 14.93
C SER A 214 -2.30 13.30 13.80
N GLY A 215 -2.78 14.48 13.98
CA GLY A 215 -2.42 15.47 13.03
C GLY A 215 -3.52 16.29 12.43
N ILE A 216 -3.16 16.79 11.27
CA ILE A 216 -3.91 17.74 10.46
C ILE A 216 -5.41 17.47 10.41
N ASP A 217 -5.80 16.24 10.60
CA ASP A 217 -7.15 15.80 10.33
C ASP A 217 -7.99 15.60 11.58
N GLY A 218 -7.49 16.07 12.73
CA GLY A 218 -8.23 16.05 13.97
C GLY A 218 -8.45 14.68 14.57
N GLY A 219 -7.67 13.68 14.13
CA GLY A 219 -7.65 12.36 14.73
C GLY A 219 -9.00 11.67 14.71
N ASN A 220 -9.30 11.01 15.81
CA ASN A 220 -10.47 10.15 16.00
C ASN A 220 -11.78 10.92 16.27
N ASN A 221 -11.96 12.09 15.75
CA ASN A 221 -13.14 12.92 16.04
C ASN A 221 -14.28 12.73 15.03
N GLY A 222 -14.81 11.51 14.94
CA GLY A 222 -16.04 11.23 14.18
C GLY A 222 -15.99 11.63 12.70
N GLY A 223 -14.84 11.44 12.05
CA GLY A 223 -14.67 11.78 10.64
C GLY A 223 -14.31 13.23 10.36
N LYS A 224 -14.04 14.02 11.38
CA LYS A 224 -13.51 15.38 11.23
C LYS A 224 -12.14 15.31 10.53
N GLY A 225 -11.93 16.17 9.54
CA GLY A 225 -10.72 16.18 8.74
C GLY A 225 -10.73 15.22 7.53
N ILE A 226 -11.81 14.49 7.30
CA ILE A 226 -11.99 13.73 6.07
C ILE A 226 -12.19 14.69 4.90
N THR A 227 -11.47 14.43 3.82
CA THR A 227 -11.51 15.23 2.59
C THR A 227 -11.28 14.32 1.39
N ASP A 228 -11.60 14.79 0.20
CA ASP A 228 -11.25 14.13 -1.07
C ASP A 228 -9.92 14.62 -1.67
N ALA A 229 -9.25 15.53 -1.00
CA ALA A 229 -7.94 16.02 -1.42
C ALA A 229 -6.87 14.93 -1.30
N PRO A 230 -5.92 14.87 -2.24
CA PRO A 230 -4.78 13.95 -2.14
C PRO A 230 -3.99 14.13 -0.84
N GLY A 231 -3.49 13.03 -0.28
CA GLY A 231 -2.62 13.02 0.89
C GLY A 231 -1.40 12.12 0.70
N GLY A 232 -0.37 12.33 1.50
CA GLY A 232 0.83 11.49 1.45
C GLY A 232 0.60 10.10 2.04
N LEU A 233 1.40 9.13 1.61
CA LEU A 233 1.57 7.89 2.35
C LEU A 233 2.45 8.19 3.57
N LYS A 234 1.98 7.90 4.80
CA LYS A 234 2.75 8.12 6.02
C LYS A 234 3.10 6.77 6.65
N LEU A 235 4.32 6.67 7.17
CA LEU A 235 4.78 5.55 7.98
C LEU A 235 5.11 6.05 9.38
N GLN A 236 4.66 5.29 10.36
CA GLN A 236 4.79 5.64 11.77
C GLN A 236 6.10 5.16 12.38
N CYS A 237 6.66 5.96 13.29
CA CYS A 237 7.82 5.63 14.12
C CYS A 237 7.47 5.81 15.59
N GLU A 238 7.27 4.70 16.31
CA GLU A 238 6.89 4.68 17.73
C GLU A 238 8.01 4.19 18.65
N GLY A 239 9.27 4.32 18.25
CA GLY A 239 10.40 3.81 19.04
C GLY A 239 10.58 2.30 18.94
N HIS A 240 9.84 1.63 18.08
CA HIS A 240 10.02 0.21 17.75
C HIS A 240 10.74 0.06 16.42
N GLU A 241 11.56 -0.98 16.32
CA GLU A 241 12.25 -1.31 15.08
C GLU A 241 11.34 -2.13 14.17
N VAL A 242 10.88 -1.51 13.10
CA VAL A 242 10.15 -2.14 12.00
C VAL A 242 10.91 -1.84 10.71
N LEU A 243 11.17 -2.86 9.91
CA LEU A 243 11.87 -2.72 8.64
C LEU A 243 10.87 -2.59 7.51
N TYR A 244 11.22 -1.81 6.48
CA TYR A 244 10.43 -1.63 5.27
C TYR A 244 11.30 -1.81 4.02
N ARG A 245 10.76 -2.50 3.01
CA ARG A 245 11.36 -2.67 1.69
C ARG A 245 10.29 -2.80 0.60
N ASN A 246 10.71 -2.79 -0.66
CA ASN A 246 9.84 -3.02 -1.82
C ASN A 246 8.52 -2.25 -1.71
N VAL A 247 8.60 -0.94 -1.47
CA VAL A 247 7.41 -0.09 -1.36
C VAL A 247 7.21 0.62 -2.69
N TRP A 248 6.10 0.33 -3.35
CA TRP A 248 5.72 1.01 -4.58
C TRP A 248 4.24 1.38 -4.60
N ILE A 249 3.91 2.42 -5.33
CA ILE A 249 2.57 2.97 -5.42
C ILE A 249 2.21 3.28 -6.88
N GLN A 250 0.97 2.99 -7.27
CA GLN A 250 0.40 3.38 -8.55
C GLN A 250 -0.80 4.27 -8.30
N GLU A 251 -0.82 5.48 -8.89
CA GLU A 251 -2.01 6.32 -8.88
C GLU A 251 -3.11 5.69 -9.74
N LEU A 252 -4.33 5.79 -9.24
CA LEU A 252 -5.54 5.32 -9.89
C LEU A 252 -6.54 6.49 -10.06
N ASP A 253 -7.43 6.34 -11.02
CA ASP A 253 -8.64 7.17 -11.14
C ASP A 253 -9.87 6.27 -11.00
N LEU A 254 -10.27 6.01 -9.76
CA LEU A 254 -11.38 5.12 -9.45
C LEU A 254 -12.71 5.87 -9.53
N LYS A 255 -13.41 5.70 -10.64
CA LYS A 255 -14.74 6.29 -10.86
C LYS A 255 -15.82 5.60 -10.00
N THR A 256 -15.64 4.32 -9.73
CA THR A 256 -16.55 3.50 -8.90
C THR A 256 -15.92 3.19 -7.54
N PRO A 257 -16.71 2.76 -6.54
CA PRO A 257 -16.17 2.34 -5.25
C PRO A 257 -15.40 1.02 -5.29
N ASP A 258 -15.30 0.36 -6.43
CA ASP A 258 -14.54 -0.89 -6.54
C ASP A 258 -13.05 -0.63 -6.28
N THR A 259 -12.54 -1.26 -5.23
CA THR A 259 -11.14 -1.20 -4.80
C THR A 259 -10.47 -2.56 -4.87
N ASN A 260 -11.06 -3.54 -5.56
CA ASN A 260 -10.43 -4.83 -5.75
C ASN A 260 -9.21 -4.73 -6.68
N PHE A 261 -8.26 -5.66 -6.48
CA PHE A 261 -7.14 -5.85 -7.40
C PHE A 261 -7.65 -6.48 -8.71
N LYS A 262 -8.29 -5.68 -9.51
CA LYS A 262 -8.56 -5.99 -10.91
C LYS A 262 -7.64 -5.13 -11.76
N GLN A 263 -7.02 -5.75 -12.74
CA GLN A 263 -6.27 -5.06 -13.80
C GLN A 263 -7.24 -4.43 -14.77
#